data_6f633722f55106bd99158fbac7d2427f
#
_entry.id   6f633722f55106bd99158fbac7d2427f
#
_cell.length_a   1.000
_cell.length_b   1.000
_cell.length_c   1.000
_cell.angle_alpha   90.00
_cell.angle_beta   90.00
_cell.angle_gamma   90.00
#
_symmetry.space_group_name_H-M   'P 1'
#
loop_
_entity.id
_entity.type
_entity.pdbx_description
1 polymer ?
#
loop_
_entity_poly.entity_id
_entity_poly.type
_entity_poly.pdbx_seq_one_letter_code
_entity_poly.pdbx_strand_id
1 'polypeptide(L)'
;LMRNHSALGTVNQECYNFENSEDFRDVVTVRYRLIPYIYDTFKKASENNDMIFRPLAFDYPDDKMARECETQVMLGNECMICPVYEQNVSGRYVYLPEDMTFVKLSGENVETKPMEKGVHFIEVALNEVPLFIKKGKQIPLCKPAMRTSELNTEDLTYIG
;
A
#
# COMPACT_ATOMS: atom_id res chain seq x y z
N LEU A 1 -3.62 -5.38 -0.89
CA LEU A 1 -4.08 -6.77 -1.09
C LEU A 1 -5.54 -6.89 -0.67
N MET A 2 -6.36 -7.45 -1.52
CA MET A 2 -7.77 -7.70 -1.21
C MET A 2 -7.98 -9.21 -1.04
N ARG A 3 -8.68 -9.61 0.03
CA ARG A 3 -9.13 -10.97 0.24
C ARG A 3 -10.58 -10.94 0.69
N ASN A 4 -11.42 -11.67 0.01
CA ASN A 4 -12.80 -11.90 0.39
C ASN A 4 -12.96 -13.37 0.82
N HIS A 5 -13.55 -13.61 1.98
CA HIS A 5 -13.66 -14.95 2.54
C HIS A 5 -14.86 -15.06 3.48
N SER A 6 -15.70 -16.05 3.25
CA SER A 6 -16.84 -16.36 4.09
C SER A 6 -16.84 -17.82 4.53
N ALA A 7 -17.48 -18.13 5.65
CA ALA A 7 -17.67 -19.50 6.09
C ALA A 7 -18.76 -20.21 5.26
N LEU A 8 -18.68 -21.53 5.17
CA LEU A 8 -19.72 -22.33 4.51
C LEU A 8 -21.08 -22.07 5.17
N GLY A 9 -22.11 -21.82 4.36
CA GLY A 9 -23.48 -21.56 4.80
C GLY A 9 -23.76 -20.10 5.22
N THR A 10 -22.81 -19.19 5.09
CA THR A 10 -23.05 -17.75 5.28
C THR A 10 -23.46 -17.09 3.96
N VAL A 11 -23.92 -15.83 4.05
CA VAL A 11 -24.26 -15.03 2.87
C VAL A 11 -23.03 -14.88 1.98
N ASN A 12 -23.23 -14.95 0.67
CA ASN A 12 -22.21 -14.71 -0.34
C ASN A 12 -21.58 -13.31 -0.16
N GLN A 13 -20.27 -13.26 -0.21
CA GLN A 13 -19.49 -12.02 0.02
C GLN A 13 -18.61 -11.66 -1.19
N GLU A 14 -18.97 -12.11 -2.38
CA GLU A 14 -18.28 -11.71 -3.59
C GLU A 14 -18.45 -10.21 -3.83
N CYS A 15 -17.36 -9.54 -4.21
CA CYS A 15 -17.31 -8.08 -4.30
C CYS A 15 -18.37 -7.48 -5.25
N TYR A 16 -18.82 -8.21 -6.27
CA TYR A 16 -19.87 -7.77 -7.20
C TYR A 16 -21.28 -7.80 -6.58
N ASN A 17 -21.48 -8.38 -5.39
CA ASN A 17 -22.75 -8.38 -4.67
C ASN A 17 -22.95 -7.15 -3.78
N PHE A 18 -21.94 -6.30 -3.63
CA PHE A 18 -22.02 -5.09 -2.82
C PHE A 18 -22.40 -3.88 -3.67
N GLU A 19 -23.16 -2.96 -3.09
CA GLU A 19 -23.55 -1.70 -3.76
C GLU A 19 -22.35 -0.86 -4.18
N ASN A 20 -21.27 -0.88 -3.40
CA ASN A 20 -20.01 -0.19 -3.66
C ASN A 20 -18.98 -1.04 -4.42
N SER A 21 -19.41 -1.85 -5.37
CA SER A 21 -18.53 -2.70 -6.18
C SER A 21 -17.43 -1.93 -6.93
N GLU A 22 -17.66 -0.65 -7.21
CA GLU A 22 -16.66 0.24 -7.81
C GLU A 22 -15.45 0.48 -6.92
N ASP A 23 -15.62 0.61 -5.61
CA ASP A 23 -14.52 0.74 -4.66
C ASP A 23 -13.61 -0.50 -4.69
N PHE A 24 -14.21 -1.69 -4.81
CA PHE A 24 -13.45 -2.93 -4.97
C PHE A 24 -12.66 -2.94 -6.28
N ARG A 25 -13.25 -2.45 -7.37
CA ARG A 25 -12.57 -2.32 -8.66
C ARG A 25 -11.36 -1.39 -8.56
N ASP A 26 -11.52 -0.27 -7.89
CA ASP A 26 -10.44 0.70 -7.67
C ASP A 26 -9.29 0.10 -6.87
N VAL A 27 -9.58 -0.61 -5.78
CA VAL A 27 -8.56 -1.30 -4.97
C VAL A 27 -7.82 -2.36 -5.80
N VAL A 28 -8.52 -3.12 -6.63
CA VAL A 28 -7.90 -4.10 -7.54
C VAL A 28 -7.05 -3.40 -8.59
N THR A 29 -7.52 -2.29 -9.15
CA THR A 29 -6.78 -1.48 -10.11
C THR A 29 -5.47 -0.97 -9.50
N VAL A 30 -5.52 -0.39 -8.31
CA VAL A 30 -4.32 0.05 -7.56
C VAL A 30 -3.34 -1.12 -7.36
N ARG A 31 -3.86 -2.30 -6.96
CA ARG A 31 -3.02 -3.49 -6.80
C ARG A 31 -2.32 -3.87 -8.11
N TYR A 32 -3.04 -3.88 -9.24
CA TYR A 32 -2.45 -4.22 -10.54
C TYR A 32 -1.35 -3.24 -10.93
N ARG A 33 -1.55 -1.96 -10.68
CA ARG A 33 -0.54 -0.93 -10.93
C ARG A 33 0.73 -1.12 -10.11
N LEU A 34 0.60 -1.62 -8.89
CA LEU A 34 1.72 -1.89 -7.97
C LEU A 34 2.44 -3.23 -8.23
N ILE A 35 1.93 -4.09 -9.12
CA ILE A 35 2.52 -5.41 -9.36
C ILE A 35 4.01 -5.34 -9.74
N PRO A 36 4.50 -4.43 -10.60
CA PRO A 36 5.92 -4.34 -10.91
C PRO A 36 6.79 -4.13 -9.67
N TYR A 37 6.38 -3.22 -8.77
CA TYR A 37 7.07 -2.97 -7.52
C TYR A 37 7.03 -4.16 -6.57
N ILE A 38 5.84 -4.75 -6.38
CA ILE A 38 5.65 -5.92 -5.51
C ILE A 38 6.48 -7.11 -6.01
N TYR A 39 6.49 -7.35 -7.32
CA TYR A 39 7.22 -8.46 -7.93
C TYR A 39 8.74 -8.27 -7.83
N ASP A 40 9.26 -7.06 -8.11
CA ASP A 40 10.67 -6.73 -7.95
C ASP A 40 11.12 -6.88 -6.49
N THR A 41 10.31 -6.39 -5.54
CA THR A 41 10.55 -6.56 -4.10
C THR A 41 10.59 -8.05 -3.71
N PHE A 42 9.65 -8.85 -4.22
CA PHE A 42 9.63 -10.30 -3.99
C PHE A 42 10.89 -10.98 -4.54
N LYS A 43 11.29 -10.63 -5.77
CA LYS A 43 12.48 -11.18 -6.40
C LYS A 43 13.75 -10.87 -5.60
N LYS A 44 13.94 -9.60 -5.23
CA LYS A 44 15.06 -9.16 -4.40
C LYS A 44 15.09 -9.89 -3.05
N ALA A 45 13.94 -10.03 -2.40
CA ALA A 45 13.84 -10.74 -1.13
C ALA A 45 14.21 -12.23 -1.28
N SER A 46 13.76 -12.89 -2.34
CA SER A 46 14.11 -14.28 -2.63
C SER A 46 15.60 -14.49 -2.92
N GLU A 47 16.23 -13.56 -3.63
CA GLU A 47 17.65 -13.63 -4.00
C GLU A 47 18.58 -13.34 -2.80
N ASN A 48 18.17 -12.46 -1.90
CA ASN A 48 19.00 -11.98 -0.79
C ASN A 48 18.60 -12.54 0.59
N ASN A 49 17.61 -13.43 0.66
CA ASN A 49 17.00 -13.91 1.90
C ASN A 49 16.47 -12.75 2.78
N ASP A 50 15.90 -11.75 2.15
CA ASP A 50 15.35 -10.55 2.78
C ASP A 50 13.83 -10.69 3.01
N MET A 51 13.21 -9.71 3.66
CA MET A 51 11.78 -9.66 3.94
C MET A 51 11.07 -8.68 3.00
N ILE A 52 9.96 -9.12 2.42
CA ILE A 52 9.09 -8.25 1.60
C ILE A 52 8.38 -7.22 2.49
N PHE A 53 7.84 -7.69 3.61
CA PHE A 53 7.21 -6.84 4.63
C PHE A 53 8.06 -6.84 5.88
N ARG A 54 8.39 -5.64 6.38
CA ARG A 54 9.18 -5.48 7.61
C ARG A 54 8.49 -4.55 8.59
N PRO A 55 8.43 -4.90 9.89
CA PRO A 55 8.09 -3.94 10.94
C PRO A 55 9.04 -2.73 10.89
N LEU A 56 8.54 -1.56 11.26
CA LEU A 56 9.37 -0.33 11.27
C LEU A 56 10.60 -0.47 12.16
N ALA A 57 10.53 -1.29 13.20
CA ALA A 57 11.63 -1.58 14.10
C ALA A 57 12.91 -2.11 13.41
N PHE A 58 12.77 -2.76 12.25
CA PHE A 58 13.92 -3.28 11.50
C PHE A 58 14.66 -2.18 10.73
N ASP A 59 13.93 -1.23 10.17
CA ASP A 59 14.53 -0.13 9.40
C ASP A 59 14.95 1.04 10.32
N TYR A 60 14.30 1.19 11.49
CA TYR A 60 14.52 2.29 12.43
C TYR A 60 14.73 1.79 13.88
N PRO A 61 15.79 1.00 14.15
CA PRO A 61 15.99 0.35 15.46
C PRO A 61 16.23 1.32 16.61
N ASP A 62 16.75 2.51 16.32
CA ASP A 62 17.04 3.54 17.34
C ASP A 62 15.85 4.48 17.60
N ASP A 63 14.77 4.39 16.80
CA ASP A 63 13.58 5.20 16.96
C ASP A 63 12.55 4.47 17.83
N LYS A 64 12.29 5.01 19.04
CA LYS A 64 11.38 4.39 20.00
C LYS A 64 9.97 4.22 19.44
N MET A 65 9.42 5.22 18.73
CA MET A 65 8.07 5.15 18.17
C MET A 65 8.00 4.12 17.05
N ALA A 66 9.03 4.02 16.22
CA ALA A 66 9.09 3.00 15.18
C ALA A 66 9.17 1.59 15.76
N ARG A 67 9.91 1.38 16.86
CA ARG A 67 9.99 0.08 17.53
C ARG A 67 8.66 -0.37 18.14
N GLU A 68 7.87 0.56 18.63
CA GLU A 68 6.58 0.30 19.28
C GLU A 68 5.41 0.31 18.28
N CYS A 69 5.67 0.58 17.00
CA CYS A 69 4.64 0.68 15.98
C CYS A 69 4.26 -0.70 15.43
N GLU A 70 3.05 -1.17 15.75
CA GLU A 70 2.51 -2.47 15.32
C GLU A 70 1.55 -2.37 14.13
N THR A 71 1.22 -1.17 13.70
CA THR A 71 0.13 -0.91 12.74
C THR A 71 0.58 -0.36 11.40
N GLN A 72 1.89 -0.25 11.19
CA GLN A 72 2.53 0.20 9.98
C GLN A 72 3.63 -0.76 9.57
N VAL A 73 3.86 -0.92 8.29
CA VAL A 73 4.81 -1.89 7.78
C VAL A 73 5.51 -1.34 6.53
N MET A 74 6.81 -1.60 6.41
CA MET A 74 7.55 -1.38 5.17
C MET A 74 7.19 -2.48 4.16
N LEU A 75 6.92 -2.09 2.93
CA LEU A 75 6.86 -2.96 1.77
C LEU A 75 8.08 -2.66 0.90
N GLY A 76 9.02 -3.58 0.86
CA GLY A 76 10.32 -3.32 0.25
C GLY A 76 11.10 -2.23 1.00
N ASN A 77 12.08 -1.64 0.33
CA ASN A 77 12.97 -0.65 0.93
C ASN A 77 12.48 0.80 0.82
N GLU A 78 11.51 1.04 -0.06
CA GLU A 78 11.11 2.38 -0.47
C GLU A 78 9.75 2.81 0.08
N CYS A 79 8.81 1.87 0.28
CA CYS A 79 7.42 2.16 0.56
C CYS A 79 6.99 1.69 1.95
N MET A 80 6.27 2.52 2.68
CA MET A 80 5.57 2.17 3.92
C MET A 80 4.07 2.13 3.67
N ILE A 81 3.40 1.11 4.22
CA ILE A 81 1.95 0.91 4.15
C ILE A 81 1.34 1.11 5.53
N CYS A 82 0.25 1.86 5.59
CA CYS A 82 -0.49 2.15 6.82
C CYS A 82 -1.95 1.71 6.69
N PRO A 83 -2.26 0.39 6.79
CA PRO A 83 -3.62 -0.10 6.62
C PRO A 83 -4.59 0.51 7.64
N VAL A 84 -5.82 0.79 7.21
CA VAL A 84 -6.92 1.12 8.12
C VAL A 84 -7.54 -0.18 8.60
N TYR A 85 -7.56 -0.40 9.91
CA TYR A 85 -8.00 -1.64 10.53
C TYR A 85 -9.21 -1.48 11.47
N GLU A 86 -9.65 -0.24 11.67
CA GLU A 86 -10.84 0.08 12.46
C GLU A 86 -12.04 0.33 11.55
N GLN A 87 -13.22 -0.10 11.99
CA GLN A 87 -14.45 0.12 11.24
C GLN A 87 -14.99 1.55 11.46
N ASN A 88 -15.63 2.09 10.43
CA ASN A 88 -16.35 3.38 10.49
C ASN A 88 -15.47 4.60 10.86
N VAL A 89 -14.18 4.54 10.55
CA VAL A 89 -13.27 5.66 10.71
C VAL A 89 -13.06 6.40 9.39
N SER A 90 -12.87 7.70 9.44
CA SER A 90 -12.56 8.55 8.29
C SER A 90 -11.07 8.73 8.04
N GLY A 91 -10.22 8.09 8.84
CA GLY A 91 -8.77 8.22 8.78
C GLY A 91 -8.09 7.56 9.96
N ARG A 92 -6.78 7.72 10.02
CA ARG A 92 -5.96 7.19 11.12
C ARG A 92 -4.74 8.05 11.41
N TYR A 93 -4.19 7.91 12.61
CA TYR A 93 -2.87 8.44 12.92
C TYR A 93 -1.77 7.55 12.34
N VAL A 94 -0.77 8.19 11.73
CA VAL A 94 0.40 7.55 11.13
C VAL A 94 1.64 8.21 11.70
N TYR A 95 2.64 7.41 12.07
CA TYR A 95 3.96 7.89 12.44
C TYR A 95 4.91 7.78 11.25
N LEU A 96 5.54 8.89 10.87
CA LEU A 96 6.60 8.93 9.86
C LEU A 96 7.97 8.99 10.57
N PRO A 97 8.81 7.95 10.47
CA PRO A 97 10.11 7.93 11.13
C PRO A 97 11.14 8.84 10.46
N GLU A 98 10.88 9.27 9.25
CA GLU A 98 11.65 10.25 8.48
C GLU A 98 10.72 11.09 7.58
N ASP A 99 11.26 12.09 6.86
CA ASP A 99 10.48 12.78 5.83
C ASP A 99 10.10 11.80 4.72
N MET A 100 8.84 11.77 4.34
CA MET A 100 8.31 10.86 3.34
C MET A 100 7.35 11.59 2.39
N THR A 101 7.12 11.02 1.22
CA THR A 101 6.06 11.45 0.31
C THR A 101 4.81 10.61 0.57
N PHE A 102 3.73 11.23 1.04
CA PHE A 102 2.41 10.60 1.06
C PHE A 102 1.94 10.38 -0.37
N VAL A 103 1.43 9.19 -0.66
CA VAL A 103 0.91 8.81 -1.97
C VAL A 103 -0.52 8.32 -1.80
N LYS A 104 -1.42 8.99 -2.49
CA LYS A 104 -2.82 8.61 -2.61
C LYS A 104 -3.04 8.00 -3.99
N LEU A 105 -3.46 6.74 -4.00
CA LEU A 105 -3.83 6.01 -5.20
C LEU A 105 -5.33 5.70 -5.16
N SER A 106 -6.05 6.11 -6.20
CA SER A 106 -7.47 5.79 -6.38
C SER A 106 -7.71 5.46 -7.85
N GLY A 107 -7.97 4.18 -8.15
CA GLY A 107 -8.03 3.70 -9.53
C GLY A 107 -6.75 4.05 -10.30
N GLU A 108 -6.87 4.87 -11.34
CA GLU A 108 -5.73 5.35 -12.14
C GLU A 108 -5.15 6.69 -11.66
N ASN A 109 -5.81 7.37 -10.73
CA ASN A 109 -5.34 8.64 -10.21
C ASN A 109 -4.17 8.47 -9.23
N VAL A 110 -3.29 9.46 -9.22
CA VAL A 110 -2.14 9.55 -8.31
C VAL A 110 -2.04 10.97 -7.79
N GLU A 111 -2.06 11.12 -6.50
CA GLU A 111 -1.75 12.38 -5.82
C GLU A 111 -0.57 12.16 -4.88
N THR A 112 0.35 13.10 -4.81
CA THR A 112 1.51 13.03 -3.94
C THR A 112 1.64 14.30 -3.11
N LYS A 113 2.09 14.15 -1.85
CA LYS A 113 2.30 15.27 -0.92
C LYS A 113 3.53 14.99 -0.05
N PRO A 114 4.55 15.85 -0.06
CA PRO A 114 5.66 15.76 0.88
C PRO A 114 5.15 15.94 2.32
N MET A 115 5.66 15.13 3.23
CA MET A 115 5.33 15.21 4.66
C MET A 115 6.60 15.06 5.50
N GLU A 116 6.69 15.83 6.56
CA GLU A 116 7.83 15.79 7.48
C GLU A 116 7.70 14.63 8.46
N LYS A 117 8.83 14.20 9.04
CA LYS A 117 8.87 13.25 10.16
C LYS A 117 7.91 13.67 11.26
N GLY A 118 7.20 12.70 11.85
CA GLY A 118 6.31 12.95 12.99
C GLY A 118 4.99 12.19 12.90
N VAL A 119 4.04 12.54 13.76
CA VAL A 119 2.70 11.94 13.80
C VAL A 119 1.73 12.81 13.02
N HIS A 120 1.00 12.20 12.10
CA HIS A 120 0.03 12.88 11.24
C HIS A 120 -1.31 12.14 11.27
N PHE A 121 -2.40 12.87 11.22
CA PHE A 121 -3.71 12.29 10.93
C PHE A 121 -3.91 12.29 9.41
N ILE A 122 -4.20 11.12 8.86
CA ILE A 122 -4.43 10.90 7.43
C ILE A 122 -5.90 10.52 7.23
N GLU A 123 -6.62 11.38 6.53
CA GLU A 123 -7.98 11.08 6.08
C GLU A 123 -7.91 10.07 4.93
N VAL A 124 -8.81 9.09 4.93
CA VAL A 124 -8.89 8.05 3.90
C VAL A 124 -10.34 7.78 3.52
N ALA A 125 -10.57 7.55 2.24
CA ALA A 125 -11.82 7.00 1.74
C ALA A 125 -11.83 5.46 1.90
N LEU A 126 -13.00 4.84 1.69
CA LEU A 126 -13.19 3.40 1.87
C LEU A 126 -12.26 2.55 0.98
N ASN A 127 -11.98 3.03 -0.23
CA ASN A 127 -11.15 2.36 -1.25
C ASN A 127 -9.66 2.78 -1.19
N GLU A 128 -9.22 3.47 -0.14
CA GLU A 128 -7.86 3.98 -0.03
C GLU A 128 -7.06 3.28 1.06
N VAL A 129 -5.78 3.08 0.78
CA VAL A 129 -4.77 2.66 1.76
C VAL A 129 -3.65 3.69 1.75
N PRO A 130 -3.35 4.35 2.87
CA PRO A 130 -2.25 5.30 2.95
C PRO A 130 -0.91 4.62 2.63
N LEU A 131 -0.21 5.15 1.64
CA LEU A 131 1.13 4.75 1.25
C LEU A 131 2.08 5.92 1.44
N PHE A 132 3.31 5.62 1.84
CA PHE A 132 4.35 6.63 2.02
C PHE A 132 5.64 6.13 1.38
N ILE A 133 6.26 6.98 0.57
CA ILE A 133 7.55 6.67 -0.08
C ILE A 133 8.64 7.47 0.62
N LYS A 134 9.75 6.81 0.97
CA LYS A 134 10.90 7.46 1.59
C LYS A 134 11.40 8.61 0.71
N LYS A 135 11.81 9.70 1.33
CA LYS A 135 12.33 10.88 0.63
C LYS A 135 13.44 10.52 -0.36
N GLY A 136 13.29 10.97 -1.60
CA GLY A 136 14.25 10.72 -2.68
C GLY A 136 14.23 9.29 -3.24
N LYS A 137 13.24 8.48 -2.82
CA LYS A 137 12.95 7.17 -3.42
C LYS A 137 11.76 7.26 -4.34
N GLN A 138 11.65 6.28 -5.23
CA GLN A 138 10.52 6.15 -6.15
C GLN A 138 10.12 4.68 -6.28
N ILE A 139 8.86 4.44 -6.57
CA ILE A 139 8.33 3.11 -6.90
C ILE A 139 7.71 3.12 -8.29
N PRO A 140 7.86 2.03 -9.08
CA PRO A 140 7.25 1.91 -10.39
C PRO A 140 5.77 1.54 -10.29
N LEU A 141 4.97 2.16 -11.16
CA LEU A 141 3.59 1.78 -11.45
C LEU A 141 3.46 1.43 -12.93
N CYS A 142 2.69 0.39 -13.25
CA CYS A 142 2.28 0.11 -14.63
C CYS A 142 0.82 0.55 -14.88
N LYS A 143 0.42 0.57 -16.14
CA LYS A 143 -1.00 0.67 -16.50
C LYS A 143 -1.72 -0.61 -16.07
N PRO A 144 -2.96 -0.51 -15.54
CA PRO A 144 -3.72 -1.68 -15.15
C PRO A 144 -4.13 -2.49 -16.39
N ALA A 145 -4.29 -3.80 -16.20
CA ALA A 145 -4.79 -4.72 -17.22
C ALA A 145 -5.79 -5.70 -16.61
N MET A 146 -6.55 -6.40 -17.45
CA MET A 146 -7.57 -7.36 -16.98
C MET A 146 -6.94 -8.62 -16.38
N ARG A 147 -5.70 -8.93 -16.74
CA ARG A 147 -4.94 -10.08 -16.22
C ARG A 147 -3.43 -9.79 -16.23
N THR A 148 -2.69 -10.48 -15.39
CA THR A 148 -1.24 -10.26 -15.22
C THR A 148 -0.44 -10.51 -16.48
N SER A 149 -0.89 -11.41 -17.36
CA SER A 149 -0.22 -11.69 -18.63
C SER A 149 -0.30 -10.54 -19.67
N GLU A 150 -1.16 -9.56 -19.41
CA GLU A 150 -1.36 -8.38 -20.28
C GLU A 150 -0.69 -7.12 -19.71
N LEU A 151 -0.06 -7.22 -18.53
CA LEU A 151 0.64 -6.09 -17.94
C LEU A 151 1.88 -5.72 -18.78
N ASN A 152 1.93 -4.45 -19.16
CA ASN A 152 3.15 -3.90 -19.75
C ASN A 152 4.10 -3.43 -18.66
N THR A 153 5.20 -4.14 -18.49
CA THR A 153 6.25 -3.84 -17.51
C THR A 153 7.41 -3.04 -18.09
N GLU A 154 7.33 -2.64 -19.37
CA GLU A 154 8.34 -1.79 -20.05
C GLU A 154 7.93 -0.30 -20.00
N ASP A 155 6.62 -0.01 -19.94
CA ASP A 155 6.07 1.35 -19.86
C ASP A 155 5.65 1.67 -18.41
N LEU A 156 6.62 2.03 -17.58
CA LEU A 156 6.42 2.31 -16.17
C LEU A 156 6.41 3.81 -15.86
N THR A 157 5.50 4.21 -14.98
CA THR A 157 5.50 5.54 -14.36
C THR A 157 6.11 5.43 -12.96
N TYR A 158 7.04 6.32 -12.63
CA TYR A 158 7.67 6.35 -11.30
C TYR A 158 7.04 7.44 -10.45
N ILE A 159 6.75 7.11 -9.19
CA ILE A 159 6.18 8.03 -8.20
C ILE A 159 7.00 8.02 -6.91
N GLY A 160 7.12 9.19 -6.25
CA GLY A 160 7.86 9.37 -4.99
C GLY A 160 8.22 10.82 -4.71
#